data_4235a04ec93ac544395a4b2eeef18a21
#
_entry.id   4235a04ec93ac544395a4b2eeef18a21
#
_cell.length_a   1.000
_cell.length_b   1.000
_cell.length_c   1.000
_cell.angle_alpha   90.00
_cell.angle_beta   90.00
_cell.angle_gamma   90.00
#
_symmetry.space_group_name_H-M   'P 1'
#
loop_
_entity.id
_entity.type
_entity.pdbx_description
1 polymer ?
#
loop_
_entity_poly.entity_id
_entity_poly.type
_entity_poly.pdbx_seq_one_letter_code
_entity_poly.pdbx_strand_id
1 'polypeptide(L)'
;MRGFLHPLLITAAFAYLPLPLPAAHEYDGMTREEKREAKKQAREEKRNANKKVDWEFNFKREFAALEEAVALLETVVDEKTASQVANKLSRTFTLLPIPTKGTDAQLEEWASLQNKVNAKMEELKKLDYFESSGLQKAWTLITDPNSRRTNRIKA
;
A
#
# COMPACT_ATOMS: atom_id res chain seq x y z
N MET A 1 -36.77 24.53 -9.62
CA MET A 1 -35.48 24.50 -10.35
C MET A 1 -34.51 23.64 -9.60
N ARG A 2 -34.27 22.44 -10.05
CA ARG A 2 -33.37 21.46 -9.39
C ARG A 2 -32.07 21.43 -10.20
N GLY A 3 -30.99 22.01 -9.62
CA GLY A 3 -29.65 21.97 -10.21
C GLY A 3 -28.99 20.62 -9.92
N PHE A 4 -28.76 19.83 -10.98
CA PHE A 4 -27.94 18.64 -10.94
C PHE A 4 -26.46 19.05 -10.96
N LEU A 5 -25.75 18.91 -9.83
CA LEU A 5 -24.30 18.96 -9.79
C LEU A 5 -23.76 17.60 -10.23
N HIS A 6 -23.15 17.54 -11.41
CA HIS A 6 -22.39 16.39 -11.88
C HIS A 6 -21.04 16.37 -11.16
N PRO A 7 -20.62 15.25 -10.54
CA PRO A 7 -19.25 15.10 -10.08
C PRO A 7 -18.34 14.90 -11.30
N LEU A 8 -17.40 15.81 -11.49
CA LEU A 8 -16.30 15.69 -12.45
C LEU A 8 -15.39 14.53 -11.99
N LEU A 9 -15.51 13.40 -12.68
CA LEU A 9 -14.56 12.29 -12.62
C LEU A 9 -13.24 12.75 -13.27
N ILE A 10 -12.29 13.18 -12.44
CA ILE A 10 -10.91 13.40 -12.87
C ILE A 10 -10.24 12.02 -12.95
N THR A 11 -10.33 11.40 -14.12
CA THR A 11 -9.50 10.25 -14.49
C THR A 11 -8.08 10.76 -14.73
N ALA A 12 -7.22 10.69 -13.71
CA ALA A 12 -5.78 10.87 -13.87
C ALA A 12 -5.23 9.67 -14.66
N ALA A 13 -5.19 9.81 -15.99
CA ALA A 13 -4.44 8.92 -16.85
C ALA A 13 -2.95 9.13 -16.56
N PHE A 14 -2.38 8.27 -15.75
CA PHE A 14 -0.93 8.15 -15.66
C PHE A 14 -0.42 7.60 -16.99
N ALA A 15 -0.02 8.50 -17.88
CA ALA A 15 0.75 8.14 -19.05
C ALA A 15 2.09 7.55 -18.57
N TYR A 16 2.22 6.24 -18.66
CA TYR A 16 3.52 5.57 -18.64
C TYR A 16 4.28 6.06 -19.88
N LEU A 17 5.08 7.11 -19.71
CA LEU A 17 6.09 7.45 -20.69
C LEU A 17 7.18 6.38 -20.57
N PRO A 18 7.38 5.52 -21.58
CA PRO A 18 8.54 4.65 -21.60
C PRO A 18 9.78 5.56 -21.62
N LEU A 19 10.68 5.37 -20.64
CA LEU A 19 11.98 6.01 -20.67
C LEU A 19 12.60 5.72 -22.03
N PRO A 20 13.09 6.73 -22.75
CA PRO A 20 13.69 6.52 -24.06
C PRO A 20 14.85 5.53 -23.91
N LEU A 21 14.83 4.48 -24.72
CA LEU A 21 15.99 3.62 -24.89
C LEU A 21 17.12 4.52 -25.40
N PRO A 22 18.33 4.42 -24.83
CA PRO A 22 19.48 5.19 -25.32
C PRO A 22 19.61 4.96 -26.84
N ALA A 23 19.69 6.06 -27.59
CA ALA A 23 19.78 6.00 -29.04
C ALA A 23 21.02 5.21 -29.43
N ALA A 24 20.97 4.47 -30.53
CA ALA A 24 22.06 3.61 -31.00
C ALA A 24 23.42 4.36 -31.18
N HIS A 25 23.36 5.69 -31.30
CA HIS A 25 24.55 6.57 -31.46
C HIS A 25 25.30 6.86 -30.15
N GLU A 26 24.73 6.57 -28.98
CA GLU A 26 25.35 6.90 -27.68
C GLU A 26 26.61 6.04 -27.39
N TYR A 27 26.79 4.97 -28.13
CA TYR A 27 27.90 4.03 -27.97
C TYR A 27 28.94 4.09 -29.07
N ASP A 28 28.83 5.03 -30.06
CA ASP A 28 29.81 5.20 -31.12
C ASP A 28 31.10 5.78 -30.54
N GLY A 29 32.24 5.09 -30.80
CA GLY A 29 33.56 5.44 -30.27
C GLY A 29 33.98 4.73 -28.97
N MET A 30 33.09 4.04 -28.28
CA MET A 30 33.41 3.31 -27.04
C MET A 30 34.08 1.95 -27.36
N THR A 31 35.05 1.57 -26.54
CA THR A 31 35.63 0.22 -26.55
C THR A 31 34.58 -0.84 -26.17
N ARG A 32 34.89 -2.10 -26.45
CA ARG A 32 33.98 -3.22 -26.10
C ARG A 32 33.72 -3.34 -24.60
N GLU A 33 34.68 -2.97 -23.77
CA GLU A 33 34.57 -2.99 -22.30
C GLU A 33 33.69 -1.84 -21.81
N GLU A 34 33.96 -0.62 -22.27
CA GLU A 34 33.14 0.56 -21.93
C GLU A 34 31.68 0.37 -22.32
N LYS A 35 31.39 -0.23 -23.48
CA LYS A 35 30.00 -0.60 -23.88
C LYS A 35 29.34 -1.60 -22.93
N ARG A 36 30.11 -2.53 -22.39
CA ARG A 36 29.57 -3.51 -21.41
C ARG A 36 29.26 -2.85 -20.07
N GLU A 37 30.15 -1.98 -19.60
CA GLU A 37 29.96 -1.26 -18.34
C GLU A 37 28.79 -0.28 -18.42
N ALA A 38 28.72 0.52 -19.49
CA ALA A 38 27.59 1.43 -19.72
C ALA A 38 26.24 0.70 -19.76
N LYS A 39 26.17 -0.46 -20.45
CA LYS A 39 24.95 -1.31 -20.45
C LYS A 39 24.63 -1.88 -19.08
N LYS A 40 25.64 -2.21 -18.27
CA LYS A 40 25.45 -2.70 -16.91
C LYS A 40 24.89 -1.59 -16.01
N GLN A 41 25.49 -0.40 -16.06
CA GLN A 41 25.02 0.77 -15.33
C GLN A 41 23.58 1.16 -15.70
N ALA A 42 23.27 1.27 -16.99
CA ALA A 42 21.92 1.57 -17.45
C ALA A 42 20.87 0.54 -16.99
N ARG A 43 21.25 -0.75 -16.90
CA ARG A 43 20.36 -1.80 -16.34
C ARG A 43 20.18 -1.65 -14.84
N GLU A 44 21.22 -1.30 -14.11
CA GLU A 44 21.12 -1.07 -12.66
C GLU A 44 20.30 0.18 -12.33
N GLU A 45 20.49 1.27 -13.06
CA GLU A 45 19.68 2.48 -12.93
C GLU A 45 18.21 2.21 -13.20
N LYS A 46 17.89 1.52 -14.31
CA LYS A 46 16.52 1.11 -14.62
C LYS A 46 15.91 0.21 -13.54
N ARG A 47 16.71 -0.73 -13.01
CA ARG A 47 16.27 -1.60 -11.92
C ARG A 47 16.00 -0.83 -10.62
N ASN A 48 16.82 0.17 -10.31
CA ASN A 48 16.67 1.01 -9.13
C ASN A 48 15.48 1.98 -9.27
N ALA A 49 15.28 2.56 -10.46
CA ALA A 49 14.13 3.39 -10.77
C ALA A 49 12.82 2.60 -10.63
N ASN A 50 12.74 1.39 -11.20
CA ASN A 50 11.58 0.53 -11.05
C ASN A 50 11.31 0.16 -9.58
N LYS A 51 12.37 -0.16 -8.80
CA LYS A 51 12.20 -0.43 -7.36
C LYS A 51 11.67 0.77 -6.60
N LYS A 52 12.10 1.99 -6.96
CA LYS A 52 11.62 3.22 -6.33
C LYS A 52 10.13 3.43 -6.60
N VAL A 53 9.68 3.24 -7.84
CA VAL A 53 8.27 3.36 -8.22
C VAL A 53 7.42 2.31 -7.48
N ASP A 54 7.88 1.07 -7.39
CA ASP A 54 7.14 -0.01 -6.75
C ASP A 54 6.88 0.26 -5.26
N TRP A 55 7.86 0.79 -4.52
CA TRP A 55 7.65 1.01 -3.10
C TRP A 55 6.87 2.30 -2.80
N GLU A 56 6.99 3.37 -3.60
CA GLU A 56 6.13 4.54 -3.50
C GLU A 56 4.65 4.18 -3.75
N PHE A 57 4.40 3.32 -4.74
CA PHE A 57 3.07 2.80 -5.01
C PHE A 57 2.52 1.98 -3.84
N ASN A 58 3.36 1.14 -3.22
CA ASN A 58 2.98 0.34 -2.07
C ASN A 58 2.64 1.19 -0.85
N PHE A 59 3.38 2.27 -0.57
CA PHE A 59 3.04 3.21 0.49
C PHE A 59 1.69 3.88 0.26
N LYS A 60 1.42 4.39 -0.93
CA LYS A 60 0.12 5.01 -1.25
C LYS A 60 -1.05 4.05 -1.01
N ARG A 61 -0.88 2.79 -1.37
CA ARG A 61 -1.91 1.77 -1.13
C ARG A 61 -2.09 1.45 0.35
N GLU A 62 -1.00 1.36 1.09
CA GLU A 62 -1.04 1.11 2.54
C GLU A 62 -1.69 2.28 3.28
N PHE A 63 -1.36 3.53 2.94
CA PHE A 63 -1.98 4.72 3.53
C PHE A 63 -3.48 4.76 3.28
N ALA A 64 -3.90 4.61 2.03
CA ALA A 64 -5.32 4.56 1.69
C ALA A 64 -6.06 3.44 2.44
N ALA A 65 -5.43 2.27 2.61
CA ALA A 65 -6.03 1.17 3.36
C ALA A 65 -6.09 1.44 4.87
N LEU A 66 -5.10 2.12 5.45
CA LEU A 66 -5.13 2.50 6.86
C LEU A 66 -6.18 3.59 7.12
N GLU A 67 -6.31 4.59 6.25
CA GLU A 67 -7.36 5.60 6.32
C GLU A 67 -8.75 4.96 6.21
N GLU A 68 -8.94 4.05 5.24
CA GLU A 68 -10.18 3.28 5.12
C GLU A 68 -10.44 2.43 6.35
N ALA A 69 -9.41 1.85 6.96
CA ALA A 69 -9.55 1.05 8.18
C ALA A 69 -10.07 1.91 9.34
N VAL A 70 -9.54 3.11 9.55
CA VAL A 70 -10.04 4.03 10.58
C VAL A 70 -11.52 4.32 10.35
N ALA A 71 -11.90 4.72 9.13
CA ALA A 71 -13.29 5.03 8.79
C ALA A 71 -14.24 3.83 8.99
N LEU A 72 -13.80 2.62 8.62
CA LEU A 72 -14.59 1.40 8.82
C LEU A 72 -14.76 1.06 10.30
N LEU A 73 -13.72 1.19 11.11
CA LEU A 73 -13.78 0.92 12.54
C LEU A 73 -14.72 1.88 13.27
N GLU A 74 -14.89 3.09 12.77
CA GLU A 74 -15.88 4.05 13.31
C GLU A 74 -17.33 3.63 13.04
N THR A 75 -17.60 2.77 12.07
CA THR A 75 -18.94 2.26 11.76
C THR A 75 -19.35 1.06 12.62
N VAL A 76 -18.48 0.54 13.46
CA VAL A 76 -18.76 -0.62 14.31
C VAL A 76 -19.65 -0.21 15.49
N VAL A 77 -20.89 -0.68 15.46
CA VAL A 77 -21.89 -0.41 16.51
C VAL A 77 -22.47 -1.69 17.15
N ASP A 78 -22.29 -2.85 16.49
CA ASP A 78 -22.77 -4.15 16.93
C ASP A 78 -21.88 -5.29 16.38
N GLU A 79 -22.15 -6.53 16.81
CA GLU A 79 -21.38 -7.71 16.39
C GLU A 79 -21.46 -7.96 14.87
N LYS A 80 -22.60 -7.68 14.25
CA LYS A 80 -22.80 -7.86 12.81
C LYS A 80 -21.91 -6.90 12.00
N THR A 81 -21.92 -5.63 12.34
CA THR A 81 -21.07 -4.61 11.71
C THR A 81 -19.59 -4.88 12.00
N ALA A 82 -19.25 -5.31 13.21
CA ALA A 82 -17.91 -5.73 13.58
C ALA A 82 -17.40 -6.87 12.68
N SER A 83 -18.20 -7.91 12.45
CA SER A 83 -17.86 -9.04 11.58
C SER A 83 -17.70 -8.62 10.12
N GLN A 84 -18.53 -7.73 9.62
CA GLN A 84 -18.41 -7.20 8.25
C GLN A 84 -17.12 -6.39 8.08
N VAL A 85 -16.82 -5.50 9.02
CA VAL A 85 -15.60 -4.70 9.04
C VAL A 85 -14.36 -5.60 9.16
N ALA A 86 -14.34 -6.55 10.08
CA ALA A 86 -13.24 -7.49 10.26
C ALA A 86 -12.93 -8.29 8.98
N ASN A 87 -13.97 -8.78 8.29
CA ASN A 87 -13.81 -9.48 7.02
C ASN A 87 -13.24 -8.59 5.93
N LYS A 88 -13.72 -7.34 5.82
CA LYS A 88 -13.21 -6.38 4.82
C LYS A 88 -11.75 -6.03 5.09
N LEU A 89 -11.39 -5.69 6.33
CA LEU A 89 -10.02 -5.39 6.74
C LEU A 89 -9.11 -6.59 6.51
N SER A 90 -9.52 -7.79 6.90
CA SER A 90 -8.72 -9.00 6.70
C SER A 90 -8.41 -9.27 5.23
N ARG A 91 -9.38 -9.10 4.33
CA ARG A 91 -9.17 -9.23 2.87
C ARG A 91 -8.20 -8.17 2.35
N THR A 92 -8.42 -6.91 2.71
CA THR A 92 -7.57 -5.79 2.27
C THR A 92 -6.12 -6.00 2.69
N PHE A 93 -5.87 -6.22 3.99
CA PHE A 93 -4.50 -6.29 4.51
C PHE A 93 -3.78 -7.60 4.18
N THR A 94 -4.48 -8.70 3.94
CA THR A 94 -3.85 -9.94 3.42
C THR A 94 -3.24 -9.72 2.03
N LEU A 95 -3.85 -8.90 1.19
CA LEU A 95 -3.40 -8.67 -0.18
C LEU A 95 -2.39 -7.53 -0.32
N LEU A 96 -2.31 -6.64 0.67
CA LEU A 96 -1.39 -5.50 0.61
C LEU A 96 0.06 -5.95 0.78
N PRO A 97 0.96 -5.46 -0.07
CA PRO A 97 2.39 -5.61 0.13
C PRO A 97 2.82 -4.79 1.36
N ILE A 98 3.79 -5.30 2.09
CA ILE A 98 4.35 -4.61 3.25
C ILE A 98 5.33 -3.56 2.76
N PRO A 99 5.19 -2.27 3.13
CA PRO A 99 6.17 -1.26 2.81
C PRO A 99 7.48 -1.59 3.55
N THR A 100 8.57 -1.78 2.80
CA THR A 100 9.87 -2.18 3.37
C THR A 100 10.86 -1.02 3.47
N LYS A 101 10.61 0.06 2.75
CA LYS A 101 11.46 1.25 2.71
C LYS A 101 10.59 2.46 2.46
N GLY A 102 10.90 3.58 3.11
CA GLY A 102 10.21 4.87 2.92
C GLY A 102 11.14 6.03 3.27
N THR A 103 10.74 7.23 2.94
CA THR A 103 11.34 8.45 3.52
C THR A 103 10.90 8.57 4.97
N ASP A 104 11.65 9.32 5.78
CA ASP A 104 11.29 9.55 7.19
C ASP A 104 9.87 10.11 7.33
N ALA A 105 9.49 11.08 6.49
CA ALA A 105 8.15 11.64 6.46
C ALA A 105 7.05 10.58 6.17
N GLN A 106 7.30 9.64 5.25
CA GLN A 106 6.36 8.56 4.96
C GLN A 106 6.26 7.55 6.10
N LEU A 107 7.37 7.29 6.79
CA LEU A 107 7.38 6.41 7.95
C LEU A 107 6.64 7.03 9.13
N GLU A 108 6.78 8.35 9.35
CA GLU A 108 6.03 9.10 10.35
C GLU A 108 4.53 9.12 10.06
N GLU A 109 4.13 9.39 8.81
CA GLU A 109 2.73 9.36 8.39
C GLU A 109 2.12 7.97 8.56
N TRP A 110 2.84 6.93 8.15
CA TRP A 110 2.43 5.54 8.33
C TRP A 110 2.24 5.18 9.81
N ALA A 111 3.20 5.56 10.67
CA ALA A 111 3.12 5.34 12.11
C ALA A 111 1.91 6.08 12.72
N SER A 112 1.65 7.31 12.29
CA SER A 112 0.50 8.10 12.74
C SER A 112 -0.83 7.40 12.39
N LEU A 113 -0.98 6.90 11.15
CA LEU A 113 -2.17 6.17 10.74
C LEU A 113 -2.32 4.84 11.49
N GLN A 114 -1.23 4.11 11.69
CA GLN A 114 -1.26 2.89 12.50
C GLN A 114 -1.68 3.17 13.95
N ASN A 115 -1.20 4.24 14.54
CA ASN A 115 -1.61 4.63 15.90
C ASN A 115 -3.10 4.95 16.00
N LYS A 116 -3.70 5.58 14.98
CA LYS A 116 -5.14 5.81 14.90
C LYS A 116 -5.93 4.49 14.86
N VAL A 117 -5.50 3.55 14.02
CA VAL A 117 -6.12 2.22 13.95
C VAL A 117 -5.99 1.49 15.29
N ASN A 118 -4.81 1.52 15.91
CA ASN A 118 -4.58 0.90 17.21
C ASN A 118 -5.47 1.48 18.29
N ALA A 119 -5.60 2.80 18.36
CA ALA A 119 -6.48 3.46 19.32
C ALA A 119 -7.94 3.00 19.18
N LYS A 120 -8.45 2.92 17.93
CA LYS A 120 -9.80 2.41 17.67
C LYS A 120 -9.97 0.92 18.02
N MET A 121 -8.98 0.09 17.72
CA MET A 121 -9.01 -1.32 18.08
C MET A 121 -8.99 -1.54 19.61
N GLU A 122 -8.22 -0.73 20.36
CA GLU A 122 -8.24 -0.79 21.83
C GLU A 122 -9.58 -0.33 22.43
N GLU A 123 -10.29 0.61 21.81
CA GLU A 123 -11.66 0.96 22.20
C GLU A 123 -12.61 -0.22 21.98
N LEU A 124 -12.54 -0.85 20.78
CA LEU A 124 -13.42 -1.96 20.41
C LEU A 124 -13.10 -3.25 21.18
N LYS A 125 -11.86 -3.44 21.63
CA LYS A 125 -11.46 -4.59 22.44
C LYS A 125 -12.23 -4.75 23.75
N LYS A 126 -12.85 -3.68 24.24
CA LYS A 126 -13.69 -3.70 25.44
C LYS A 126 -15.06 -4.33 25.20
N LEU A 127 -15.41 -4.62 23.94
CA LEU A 127 -16.69 -5.19 23.57
C LEU A 127 -16.66 -6.72 23.59
N ASP A 128 -17.68 -7.33 24.12
CA ASP A 128 -17.75 -8.79 24.30
C ASP A 128 -17.63 -9.58 23.00
N TYR A 129 -17.97 -8.97 21.87
CA TYR A 129 -17.90 -9.58 20.54
C TYR A 129 -16.59 -9.30 19.78
N PHE A 130 -15.59 -8.70 20.40
CA PHE A 130 -14.34 -8.34 19.71
C PHE A 130 -13.63 -9.55 19.09
N GLU A 131 -13.50 -10.63 19.84
CA GLU A 131 -12.86 -11.86 19.37
C GLU A 131 -13.75 -12.64 18.39
N SER A 132 -15.04 -12.83 18.74
CA SER A 132 -16.00 -13.59 17.94
C SER A 132 -16.26 -12.97 16.57
N SER A 133 -16.24 -11.65 16.47
CA SER A 133 -16.39 -10.92 15.22
C SER A 133 -15.19 -11.06 14.25
N GLY A 134 -14.01 -11.47 14.73
CA GLY A 134 -12.79 -11.55 13.97
C GLY A 134 -11.96 -10.26 13.92
N LEU A 135 -12.32 -9.22 14.67
CA LEU A 135 -11.56 -7.96 14.76
C LEU A 135 -10.14 -8.18 15.26
N GLN A 136 -9.94 -9.10 16.22
CA GLN A 136 -8.60 -9.48 16.71
C GLN A 136 -7.69 -9.98 15.57
N LYS A 137 -8.23 -10.81 14.69
CA LYS A 137 -7.49 -11.32 13.51
C LYS A 137 -7.17 -10.20 12.52
N ALA A 138 -8.12 -9.32 12.26
CA ALA A 138 -7.92 -8.18 11.38
C ALA A 138 -6.85 -7.23 11.93
N TRP A 139 -6.86 -6.96 13.23
CA TRP A 139 -5.86 -6.14 13.91
C TRP A 139 -4.46 -6.73 13.78
N THR A 140 -4.31 -8.04 14.00
CA THR A 140 -3.02 -8.73 13.82
C THR A 140 -2.49 -8.59 12.39
N LEU A 141 -3.35 -8.67 11.38
CA LEU A 141 -2.94 -8.46 9.98
C LEU A 141 -2.48 -7.04 9.69
N ILE A 142 -3.05 -6.04 10.37
CA ILE A 142 -2.67 -4.64 10.21
C ILE A 142 -1.33 -4.36 10.87
N THR A 143 -1.11 -4.86 12.09
CA THR A 143 0.04 -4.51 12.93
C THR A 143 1.25 -5.43 12.76
N ASP A 144 1.04 -6.71 12.41
CA ASP A 144 2.11 -7.68 12.22
C ASP A 144 2.30 -8.05 10.73
N PRO A 145 3.34 -7.49 10.09
CA PRO A 145 3.68 -7.83 8.71
C PRO A 145 3.91 -9.32 8.44
N ASN A 146 4.38 -10.08 9.42
CA ASN A 146 4.65 -11.51 9.24
C ASN A 146 3.35 -12.32 9.15
N SER A 147 2.32 -11.90 9.88
CA SER A 147 0.98 -12.48 9.80
C SER A 147 0.38 -12.38 8.40
N ARG A 148 0.64 -11.29 7.67
CA ARG A 148 0.21 -11.13 6.27
C ARG A 148 0.84 -12.18 5.35
N ARG A 149 2.15 -12.47 5.52
CA ARG A 149 2.87 -13.48 4.72
C ARG A 149 2.33 -14.87 4.96
N THR A 150 2.11 -15.23 6.22
CA THR A 150 1.63 -16.55 6.61
C THR A 150 0.23 -16.84 6.07
N ASN A 151 -0.65 -15.84 6.04
CA ASN A 151 -2.01 -15.99 5.51
C ASN A 151 -2.05 -16.12 3.98
N ARG A 152 -1.09 -15.53 3.24
CA ARG A 152 -1.00 -15.71 1.77
C ARG A 152 -0.62 -17.11 1.35
N ILE A 153 0.14 -17.84 2.17
CA ILE A 153 0.58 -19.20 1.86
C ILE A 153 -0.54 -20.21 2.09
N LYS A 154 -1.53 -19.86 2.93
CA LYS A 154 -2.66 -20.74 3.30
C LYS A 154 -3.93 -20.53 2.47
N ALA A 155 -3.98 -19.48 1.65
CA ALA A 155 -5.10 -19.12 0.79
C ALA A 155 -4.88 -19.60 -0.64
#